data_b8ae9c5da3617f5d742bec8408ba17ef
#
_entry.id   b8ae9c5da3617f5d742bec8408ba17ef
#
_cell.length_a   1.000
_cell.length_b   1.000
_cell.length_c   1.000
_cell.angle_alpha   90.00
_cell.angle_beta   90.00
_cell.angle_gamma   90.00
#
_symmetry.space_group_name_H-M   'P 1'
#
loop_
_entity.id
_entity.type
_entity.pdbx_description
1 polymer ?
#
loop_
_entity_poly.entity_id
_entity_poly.type
_entity_poly.pdbx_seq_one_letter_code
_entity_poly.pdbx_strand_id
1 'polypeptide(L)'
;MEARVKYLSIPISPGERQKHSRYQFGGNTMKTFMASPATIDRKWYVVDATDMTLGRLASEVAKVLRGKNKPIFTPHIDTGDYVIVVNAAKVKVTGKKLDQKVYYHHSDYVGGMKEATLREMIRSQRRLLNLQLRACFQRDL
;
A
#
# COMPACT_ATOMS: atom_id res chain seq x y z
N MET A 1 19.38 5.56 8.90
CA MET A 1 19.28 4.21 8.33
C MET A 1 18.04 4.18 7.44
N GLU A 2 18.25 4.40 6.16
CA GLU A 2 17.20 4.35 5.15
C GLU A 2 16.81 2.90 4.91
N ALA A 3 15.52 2.60 5.05
CA ALA A 3 14.97 1.30 4.73
C ALA A 3 15.01 1.13 3.20
N ARG A 4 16.04 0.46 2.70
CA ARG A 4 16.10 0.04 1.29
C ARG A 4 14.98 -0.96 1.01
N VAL A 5 13.89 -0.47 0.48
CA VAL A 5 12.87 -1.31 -0.16
C VAL A 5 13.51 -1.85 -1.44
N LYS A 6 13.89 -3.11 -1.44
CA LYS A 6 14.37 -3.79 -2.66
C LYS A 6 13.13 -4.07 -3.52
N TYR A 7 12.93 -3.23 -4.53
CA TYR A 7 11.94 -3.48 -5.56
C TYR A 7 12.48 -4.55 -6.50
N LEU A 8 12.03 -5.78 -6.35
CA LEU A 8 12.21 -6.80 -7.38
C LEU A 8 11.08 -6.62 -8.39
N SER A 9 11.37 -5.97 -9.50
CA SER A 9 10.49 -5.95 -10.66
C SER A 9 10.53 -7.34 -11.32
N ILE A 10 9.43 -8.08 -11.23
CA ILE A 10 9.26 -9.30 -12.02
C ILE A 10 8.84 -8.86 -13.42
N PRO A 11 9.64 -9.10 -14.46
CA PRO A 11 9.21 -8.83 -15.83
C PRO A 11 8.17 -9.89 -16.23
N ILE A 12 6.92 -9.49 -16.33
CA ILE A 12 5.88 -10.32 -16.91
C ILE A 12 5.89 -10.07 -18.42
N SER A 13 6.33 -11.11 -19.15
CA SER A 13 6.27 -11.42 -20.57
C SER A 13 6.66 -10.34 -21.61
N PRO A 14 7.45 -10.73 -22.64
CA PRO A 14 7.80 -9.86 -23.75
C PRO A 14 6.66 -9.87 -24.79
N GLY A 15 5.85 -8.82 -24.84
CA GLY A 15 4.76 -8.79 -25.81
C GLY A 15 4.10 -7.46 -26.12
N GLU A 16 4.34 -6.39 -25.39
CA GLU A 16 3.74 -5.09 -25.76
C GLU A 16 4.81 -4.00 -25.92
N ARG A 17 5.03 -3.67 -27.20
CA ARG A 17 5.81 -2.49 -27.59
C ARG A 17 5.12 -1.26 -27.01
N GLN A 18 5.83 -0.58 -26.12
CA GLN A 18 5.44 0.74 -25.63
C GLN A 18 5.32 1.69 -26.83
N LYS A 19 4.10 2.01 -27.21
CA LYS A 19 3.85 3.15 -28.08
C LYS A 19 4.13 4.40 -27.26
N HIS A 20 5.32 4.98 -27.44
CA HIS A 20 5.61 6.31 -26.96
C HIS A 20 4.65 7.27 -27.66
N SER A 21 3.59 7.64 -26.99
CA SER A 21 2.74 8.76 -27.38
C SER A 21 3.60 10.01 -27.28
N ARG A 22 4.02 10.56 -28.42
CA ARG A 22 4.61 11.90 -28.50
C ARG A 22 3.56 12.89 -28.02
N TYR A 23 3.76 13.45 -26.84
CA TYR A 23 2.99 14.59 -26.40
C TYR A 23 3.37 15.79 -27.28
N GLN A 24 2.55 16.11 -28.27
CA GLN A 24 2.66 17.36 -29.00
C GLN A 24 2.07 18.47 -28.12
N PHE A 25 2.95 19.27 -27.53
CA PHE A 25 2.56 20.54 -26.93
C PHE A 25 2.22 21.52 -28.05
N GLY A 26 0.96 21.57 -28.46
CA GLY A 26 0.43 22.53 -29.39
C GLY A 26 -0.71 23.33 -28.76
N GLY A 27 -0.48 24.60 -28.46
CA GLY A 27 -1.52 25.56 -28.12
C GLY A 27 -1.75 25.80 -26.61
N ASN A 28 -1.67 27.05 -26.23
CA ASN A 28 -1.84 27.65 -24.88
C ASN A 28 -3.21 27.39 -24.23
N THR A 29 -3.54 26.15 -23.92
CA THR A 29 -4.63 25.85 -23.01
C THR A 29 -4.02 25.18 -21.78
N MET A 30 -3.97 25.86 -20.66
CA MET A 30 -3.63 25.30 -19.34
C MET A 30 -4.68 24.23 -18.95
N LYS A 31 -4.61 23.05 -19.57
CA LYS A 31 -5.44 21.93 -19.19
C LYS A 31 -4.73 21.18 -18.08
N THR A 32 -5.35 21.12 -16.91
CA THR A 32 -4.91 20.27 -15.81
C THR A 32 -4.98 18.82 -16.27
N PHE A 33 -3.89 18.07 -16.08
CA PHE A 33 -3.88 16.65 -16.37
C PHE A 33 -4.81 15.91 -15.39
N MET A 34 -5.73 15.11 -15.91
CA MET A 34 -6.57 14.20 -15.13
C MET A 34 -6.32 12.78 -15.62
N ALA A 35 -6.00 11.87 -14.70
CA ALA A 35 -5.84 10.47 -15.04
C ALA A 35 -7.19 9.87 -15.48
N SER A 36 -7.15 8.98 -16.47
CA SER A 36 -8.29 8.18 -16.89
C SER A 36 -8.03 6.71 -16.57
N PRO A 37 -9.02 5.92 -16.14
CA PRO A 37 -8.85 4.48 -15.88
C PRO A 37 -8.28 3.70 -17.06
N ALA A 38 -8.54 4.16 -18.29
CA ALA A 38 -8.05 3.54 -19.53
C ALA A 38 -6.55 3.81 -19.80
N THR A 39 -5.97 4.85 -19.20
CA THR A 39 -4.57 5.27 -19.45
C THR A 39 -3.62 4.90 -18.30
N ILE A 40 -4.11 4.23 -17.26
CA ILE A 40 -3.31 3.88 -16.10
C ILE A 40 -2.67 2.52 -16.28
N ASP A 41 -1.35 2.49 -16.38
CA ASP A 41 -0.56 1.26 -16.33
C ASP A 41 -0.29 0.87 -14.88
N ARG A 42 -0.77 -0.32 -14.48
CA ARG A 42 -0.58 -0.88 -13.13
C ARG A 42 0.52 -1.93 -13.17
N LYS A 43 1.47 -1.80 -12.25
CA LYS A 43 2.59 -2.73 -12.10
C LYS A 43 2.44 -3.57 -10.84
N TRP A 44 3.07 -4.74 -10.84
CA TRP A 44 3.15 -5.59 -9.67
C TRP A 44 4.48 -5.39 -8.95
N TYR A 45 4.41 -5.20 -7.63
CA TYR A 45 5.58 -5.10 -6.76
C TYR A 45 5.54 -6.18 -5.70
N VAL A 46 6.70 -6.80 -5.45
CA VAL A 46 6.88 -7.74 -4.35
C VAL A 46 7.72 -7.05 -3.27
N VAL A 47 7.20 -7.04 -2.05
CA VAL A 47 7.84 -6.42 -0.89
C VAL A 47 8.13 -7.47 0.16
N ASP A 48 9.40 -7.62 0.54
CA ASP A 48 9.80 -8.48 1.65
C ASP A 48 9.65 -7.74 2.98
N ALA A 49 8.85 -8.31 3.87
CA ALA A 49 8.56 -7.76 5.19
C ALA A 49 9.55 -8.20 6.28
N THR A 50 10.57 -9.00 5.94
CA THR A 50 11.54 -9.52 6.90
C THR A 50 12.27 -8.38 7.60
N ASP A 51 12.28 -8.38 8.94
CA ASP A 51 12.90 -7.38 9.82
C ASP A 51 12.44 -5.91 9.62
N MET A 52 11.44 -5.70 8.79
CA MET A 52 10.84 -4.38 8.58
C MET A 52 9.92 -4.00 9.74
N THR A 53 9.94 -2.73 10.17
CA THR A 53 8.99 -2.25 11.18
C THR A 53 7.59 -2.13 10.58
N LEU A 54 6.59 -2.74 11.22
CA LEU A 54 5.20 -2.83 10.74
C LEU A 54 4.63 -1.49 10.25
N GLY A 55 4.76 -0.42 11.06
CA GLY A 55 4.17 0.88 10.70
C GLY A 55 4.83 1.54 9.49
N ARG A 56 6.16 1.48 9.40
CA ARG A 56 6.91 2.04 8.27
C ARG A 56 6.66 1.25 6.98
N LEU A 57 6.62 -0.08 7.08
CA LEU A 57 6.26 -0.95 5.96
C LEU A 57 4.87 -0.57 5.43
N ALA A 58 3.87 -0.47 6.33
CA ALA A 58 2.51 -0.14 5.93
C ALA A 58 2.39 1.24 5.27
N SER A 59 3.11 2.26 5.76
CA SER A 59 3.07 3.59 5.16
C SER A 59 3.67 3.62 3.75
N GLU A 60 4.78 2.92 3.50
CA GLU A 60 5.37 2.82 2.17
C GLU A 60 4.50 2.01 1.20
N VAL A 61 3.94 0.88 1.65
CA VAL A 61 2.99 0.09 0.86
C VAL A 61 1.74 0.91 0.52
N ALA A 62 1.21 1.69 1.47
CA ALA A 62 0.05 2.55 1.24
C ALA A 62 0.31 3.63 0.18
N LYS A 63 1.50 4.22 0.14
CA LYS A 63 1.90 5.19 -0.90
C LYS A 63 1.84 4.57 -2.30
N VAL A 64 2.34 3.34 -2.43
CA VAL A 64 2.35 2.61 -3.72
C VAL A 64 0.94 2.21 -4.12
N LEU A 65 0.14 1.68 -3.19
CA LEU A 65 -1.26 1.29 -3.44
C LEU A 65 -2.15 2.48 -3.84
N ARG A 66 -1.90 3.68 -3.31
CA ARG A 66 -2.61 4.91 -3.73
C ARG A 66 -2.03 5.56 -4.98
N GLY A 67 -0.84 5.15 -5.40
CA GLY A 67 -0.15 5.75 -6.55
C GLY A 67 0.45 7.13 -6.27
N LYS A 68 0.67 7.52 -5.00
CA LYS A 68 1.30 8.80 -4.64
C LYS A 68 2.74 8.94 -5.15
N ASN A 69 3.36 7.85 -5.55
CA ASN A 69 4.69 7.80 -6.15
C ASN A 69 4.68 8.15 -7.65
N LYS A 70 3.50 8.22 -8.27
CA LYS A 70 3.36 8.51 -9.70
C LYS A 70 3.05 9.98 -9.94
N PRO A 71 3.63 10.62 -10.97
CA PRO A 71 3.30 12.01 -11.33
C PRO A 71 1.86 12.18 -11.81
N ILE A 72 1.23 11.10 -12.25
CA ILE A 72 -0.18 11.07 -12.72
C ILE A 72 -1.19 10.92 -11.58
N PHE A 73 -0.76 11.02 -10.32
CA PHE A 73 -1.63 10.85 -9.17
C PHE A 73 -2.81 11.82 -9.18
N THR A 74 -4.03 11.29 -9.11
CA THR A 74 -5.27 12.05 -8.97
C THR A 74 -6.10 11.46 -7.82
N PRO A 75 -6.58 12.28 -6.86
CA PRO A 75 -7.22 11.78 -5.63
C PRO A 75 -8.49 10.96 -5.85
N HIS A 76 -9.28 11.28 -6.90
CA HIS A 76 -10.57 10.66 -7.18
C HIS A 76 -10.49 9.39 -8.05
N ILE A 77 -9.31 9.09 -8.59
CA ILE A 77 -9.07 7.89 -9.43
C ILE A 77 -7.98 7.04 -8.78
N ASP A 78 -8.20 5.72 -8.77
CA ASP A 78 -7.20 4.77 -8.30
C ASP A 78 -6.06 4.64 -9.33
N THR A 79 -4.95 5.33 -9.09
CA THR A 79 -3.73 5.31 -9.90
C THR A 79 -2.67 4.34 -9.36
N GLY A 80 -3.01 3.60 -8.30
CA GLY A 80 -2.09 2.74 -7.59
C GLY A 80 -1.63 1.51 -8.35
N ASP A 81 -0.62 0.87 -7.78
CA ASP A 81 -0.04 -0.38 -8.26
C ASP A 81 -0.43 -1.55 -7.36
N TYR A 82 -0.20 -2.78 -7.83
CA TYR A 82 -0.45 -3.97 -7.04
C TYR A 82 0.77 -4.33 -6.19
N VAL A 83 0.54 -4.70 -4.92
CA VAL A 83 1.62 -5.05 -4.00
C VAL A 83 1.38 -6.42 -3.39
N ILE A 84 2.39 -7.29 -3.47
CA ILE A 84 2.45 -8.59 -2.81
C ILE A 84 3.44 -8.48 -1.66
N VAL A 85 2.98 -8.69 -0.43
CA VAL A 85 3.86 -8.71 0.75
C VAL A 85 4.18 -10.15 1.11
N VAL A 86 5.48 -10.48 1.10
CA VAL A 86 5.99 -11.79 1.50
C VAL A 86 6.62 -11.73 2.89
N ASN A 87 6.76 -12.89 3.55
CA ASN A 87 7.35 -13.01 4.89
C ASN A 87 6.68 -12.16 5.98
N ALA A 88 5.38 -11.93 5.88
CA ALA A 88 4.64 -11.09 6.81
C ALA A 88 4.71 -11.55 8.29
N ALA A 89 5.02 -12.82 8.55
CA ALA A 89 5.25 -13.36 9.89
C ALA A 89 6.51 -12.81 10.57
N LYS A 90 7.50 -12.38 9.79
CA LYS A 90 8.81 -11.92 10.27
C LYS A 90 8.88 -10.40 10.45
N VAL A 91 7.74 -9.74 10.45
CA VAL A 91 7.64 -8.29 10.68
C VAL A 91 8.08 -7.94 12.09
N LYS A 92 8.90 -6.90 12.21
CA LYS A 92 9.42 -6.41 13.49
C LYS A 92 8.49 -5.39 14.12
N VAL A 93 8.29 -5.53 15.43
CA VAL A 93 7.53 -4.58 16.24
C VAL A 93 8.46 -4.01 17.31
N THR A 94 8.41 -2.68 17.53
CA THR A 94 9.28 -1.99 18.48
C THR A 94 8.63 -1.83 19.84
N GLY A 95 9.43 -1.94 20.89
CA GLY A 95 9.01 -1.75 22.29
C GLY A 95 8.03 -2.81 22.79
N LYS A 96 7.27 -2.49 23.82
CA LYS A 96 6.31 -3.41 24.47
C LYS A 96 4.96 -3.54 23.74
N LYS A 97 4.88 -3.11 22.46
CA LYS A 97 3.62 -3.10 21.71
C LYS A 97 3.03 -4.49 21.47
N LEU A 98 3.85 -5.54 21.51
CA LEU A 98 3.38 -6.92 21.36
C LEU A 98 2.33 -7.28 22.41
N ASP A 99 2.52 -6.82 23.65
CA ASP A 99 1.66 -7.17 24.78
C ASP A 99 0.67 -6.05 25.12
N GLN A 100 1.07 -4.78 24.90
CA GLN A 100 0.26 -3.63 25.32
C GLN A 100 -0.71 -3.14 24.24
N LYS A 101 -0.44 -3.40 22.93
CA LYS A 101 -1.32 -2.92 21.87
C LYS A 101 -2.51 -3.86 21.70
N VAL A 102 -3.71 -3.34 21.98
CA VAL A 102 -4.98 -4.04 21.79
C VAL A 102 -5.71 -3.47 20.57
N TYR A 103 -6.30 -4.34 19.79
CA TYR A 103 -7.19 -4.02 18.69
C TYR A 103 -8.62 -4.35 19.07
N TYR A 104 -9.51 -3.39 18.88
CA TYR A 104 -10.93 -3.53 19.19
C TYR A 104 -11.73 -3.74 17.90
N HIS A 105 -12.69 -4.62 17.95
CA HIS A 105 -13.65 -4.86 16.88
C HIS A 105 -15.05 -5.00 17.48
N HIS A 106 -16.02 -4.30 16.94
CA HIS A 106 -17.42 -4.36 17.35
C HIS A 106 -18.26 -5.04 16.26
N SER A 107 -19.18 -5.92 16.66
CA SER A 107 -20.06 -6.67 15.75
C SER A 107 -21.43 -6.03 15.53
N ASP A 108 -21.61 -4.77 15.96
CA ASP A 108 -22.86 -3.99 15.93
C ASP A 108 -24.03 -4.55 16.78
N TYR A 109 -23.76 -5.56 17.63
CA TYR A 109 -24.71 -6.05 18.62
C TYR A 109 -24.32 -5.56 20.03
N VAL A 110 -25.33 -5.46 20.92
CA VAL A 110 -25.10 -5.15 22.34
C VAL A 110 -24.14 -6.18 22.93
N GLY A 111 -23.06 -5.74 23.61
CA GLY A 111 -22.02 -6.62 24.14
C GLY A 111 -21.08 -7.23 23.09
N GLY A 112 -21.16 -6.83 21.82
CA GLY A 112 -20.39 -7.37 20.70
C GLY A 112 -18.95 -6.87 20.57
N MET A 113 -18.38 -6.21 21.58
CA MET A 113 -16.98 -5.77 21.59
C MET A 113 -16.05 -6.99 21.71
N LYS A 114 -15.12 -7.10 20.79
CA LYS A 114 -14.04 -8.12 20.81
C LYS A 114 -12.70 -7.43 20.85
N GLU A 115 -11.82 -7.96 21.67
CA GLU A 115 -10.45 -7.47 21.85
C GLU A 115 -9.46 -8.52 21.39
N ALA A 116 -8.38 -8.09 20.76
CA ALA A 116 -7.27 -8.96 20.37
C ALA A 116 -5.95 -8.23 20.59
N THR A 117 -5.00 -8.89 21.22
CA THR A 117 -3.65 -8.36 21.40
C THR A 117 -2.88 -8.38 20.10
N LEU A 118 -1.85 -7.54 19.96
CA LEU A 118 -1.01 -7.56 18.76
C LEU A 118 -0.35 -8.94 18.57
N ARG A 119 -0.01 -9.64 19.64
CA ARG A 119 0.55 -11.00 19.63
C ARG A 119 -0.39 -12.00 18.96
N GLU A 120 -1.68 -11.92 19.26
CA GLU A 120 -2.71 -12.76 18.62
C GLU A 120 -2.93 -12.37 17.17
N MET A 121 -2.90 -11.07 16.88
CA MET A 121 -3.07 -10.55 15.52
C MET A 121 -1.92 -10.94 14.58
N ILE A 122 -0.69 -11.11 15.08
CA ILE A 122 0.45 -11.59 14.29
C ILE A 122 0.21 -13.02 13.79
N ARG A 123 -0.51 -13.86 14.53
CA ARG A 123 -0.90 -15.20 14.04
C ARG A 123 -1.81 -15.09 12.80
N SER A 124 -2.61 -14.03 12.71
CA SER A 124 -3.46 -13.72 11.55
C SER A 124 -2.85 -12.59 10.72
N GLN A 125 -1.72 -12.83 10.11
CA GLN A 125 -0.87 -11.85 9.39
C GLN A 125 -1.63 -10.97 8.40
N ARG A 126 -2.55 -11.58 7.63
CA ARG A 126 -3.40 -10.87 6.66
C ARG A 126 -4.26 -9.80 7.36
N ARG A 127 -4.87 -10.12 8.51
CA ARG A 127 -5.70 -9.16 9.25
C ARG A 127 -4.88 -8.01 9.78
N LEU A 128 -3.70 -8.29 10.32
CA LEU A 128 -2.80 -7.28 10.87
C LEU A 128 -2.38 -6.26 9.79
N LEU A 129 -1.89 -6.73 8.66
CA LEU A 129 -1.48 -5.87 7.54
C LEU A 129 -2.65 -5.03 7.02
N ASN A 130 -3.82 -5.64 6.82
CA ASN A 130 -5.00 -4.93 6.34
C ASN A 130 -5.46 -3.83 7.31
N LEU A 131 -5.47 -4.08 8.62
CA LEU A 131 -5.81 -3.07 9.61
C LEU A 131 -4.82 -1.91 9.62
N GLN A 132 -3.54 -2.21 9.52
CA GLN A 132 -2.50 -1.18 9.49
C GLN A 132 -2.56 -0.35 8.20
N LEU A 133 -2.80 -0.98 7.06
CA LEU A 133 -3.01 -0.29 5.79
C LEU A 133 -4.24 0.61 5.82
N ARG A 134 -5.37 0.13 6.31
CA ARG A 134 -6.59 0.96 6.48
C ARG A 134 -6.31 2.20 7.32
N ALA A 135 -5.60 2.07 8.43
CA ALA A 135 -5.23 3.21 9.26
C ALA A 135 -4.34 4.23 8.54
N CYS A 136 -3.46 3.78 7.63
CA CYS A 136 -2.67 4.67 6.78
C CYS A 136 -3.53 5.37 5.72
N PHE A 137 -4.48 4.66 5.10
CA PHE A 137 -5.39 5.27 4.12
C PHE A 137 -6.31 6.33 4.72
N GLN A 138 -6.83 6.11 5.94
CA GLN A 138 -7.74 7.05 6.61
C GLN A 138 -7.07 8.37 7.03
N ARG A 139 -5.76 8.38 7.27
CA ARG A 139 -5.03 9.59 7.65
C ARG A 139 -4.77 10.55 6.50
N ASP A 140 -4.95 10.10 5.29
CA ASP A 140 -4.62 10.84 4.07
C ASP A 140 -5.86 11.47 3.40
N LEU A 141 -7.04 11.35 4.01
CA LEU A 141 -8.29 12.03 3.64
C LEU A 141 -8.52 13.24 4.53
#